data_639c5719d8a6456201fd7be8744b9ac2
#
_entry.id   639c5719d8a6456201fd7be8744b9ac2
#
_cell.length_a   1.000
_cell.length_b   1.000
_cell.length_c   1.000
_cell.angle_alpha   90.00
_cell.angle_beta   90.00
_cell.angle_gamma   90.00
#
_symmetry.space_group_name_H-M   'P 1'
#
loop_
_entity.id
_entity.type
_entity.pdbx_description
1 polymer ?
#
loop_
_entity_poly.entity_id
_entity_poly.type
_entity_poly.pdbx_seq_one_letter_code
_entity_poly.pdbx_strand_id
1 'polypeptide(L)'
;MNAILPDIAPGSEWLAPGPADHAQAARNGLFRLLRSLLREQLLPMMFAADGTADLSLHGDSGSLRLVAPRFNSLDALCDFDALIRQPLDAAPEPLQDPLEALQCILALRRDGADPAWQRIADELANGLHNEALTLCWRRHQDQAIAQRCAREGIDNLLDWARLDGGNAGIRLEQWAAVGHPYHPGSKTKLGLSSDEVWRYAPEFAPAVPLVLIGVHRSLARVGTMIKGLDYRRWFALHYPDWFARWQQQLPDQEHYLPLPVHPWQLEHDLPQRFADELNSGLIRVTEARYHAAPTLSFRTLAPGTAEQPPYIKLPVAAQMTSSVRNLSTPSVVNAPRISAVLQDILNQRPDIAAALRCQWDELGLHLDVDHEDRDDARYLAVLFRRNPCRLLADHEQAVVLAALFVTSPLSGEPLLLELMRQAGVSDRESATAWFGRYCDRLFAGVLNLYLDYGIALEAHQQNLMLVLDRQAQPVAFLNRDVGGICIHCPTLAARGWPVEFMPAATLVEDRAQARVNIFHAVLQSNIGELIELLDGRFGLDARQLWYDVARLLERYLDDYSLRYGDAARQQEHQAFFEQPWPATAFIRMRLQDQSRHAVCNPIPNPFQRALTPADE
;
A
#
# COMPACT_ATOMS: atom_id res chain seq x y z
N MET A 1 5.42 -23.39 10.50
CA MET A 1 5.76 -22.31 9.55
C MET A 1 7.20 -21.93 9.79
N ASN A 2 8.11 -22.33 8.91
CA ASN A 2 9.52 -21.97 9.07
C ASN A 2 9.70 -20.53 8.63
N ALA A 3 10.30 -19.71 9.48
CA ALA A 3 10.78 -18.39 9.10
C ALA A 3 11.61 -18.50 7.81
N ILE A 4 11.65 -17.45 6.99
CA ILE A 4 12.43 -17.42 5.74
C ILE A 4 13.89 -17.82 6.00
N LEU A 5 14.36 -17.65 7.24
CA LEU A 5 15.68 -18.06 7.73
C LEU A 5 15.52 -18.69 9.12
N PRO A 6 15.36 -20.03 9.23
CA PRO A 6 15.10 -20.71 10.51
C PRO A 6 16.22 -20.59 11.55
N ASP A 7 17.44 -20.20 11.13
CA ASP A 7 18.63 -20.21 11.96
C ASP A 7 19.00 -18.85 12.58
N ILE A 8 18.17 -17.81 12.38
CA ILE A 8 18.44 -16.45 12.89
C ILE A 8 17.50 -16.14 14.04
N ALA A 9 17.98 -16.37 15.27
CA ALA A 9 17.22 -16.04 16.47
C ALA A 9 17.12 -14.52 16.71
N PRO A 10 15.98 -14.00 17.19
CA PRO A 10 15.88 -12.61 17.63
C PRO A 10 16.90 -12.33 18.76
N GLY A 11 17.63 -11.22 18.68
CA GLY A 11 18.53 -10.76 19.74
C GLY A 11 20.03 -10.92 19.53
N SER A 12 20.46 -11.23 18.31
CA SER A 12 21.90 -11.28 17.97
C SER A 12 22.49 -9.89 17.66
N GLU A 13 23.75 -9.66 17.97
CA GLU A 13 24.50 -8.38 17.79
C GLU A 13 24.48 -7.81 16.36
N TRP A 14 24.19 -8.63 15.34
CA TRP A 14 24.13 -8.23 13.94
C TRP A 14 22.89 -7.39 13.55
N LEU A 15 21.93 -7.21 14.45
CA LEU A 15 20.74 -6.36 14.26
C LEU A 15 21.00 -4.86 14.51
N ALA A 16 22.19 -4.49 14.94
CA ALA A 16 22.55 -3.08 15.09
C ALA A 16 22.91 -2.50 13.71
N PRO A 17 22.15 -1.51 13.19
CA PRO A 17 22.49 -0.84 11.95
C PRO A 17 23.86 -0.18 12.06
N GLY A 18 24.70 -0.39 11.04
CA GLY A 18 26.01 0.27 10.97
C GLY A 18 25.92 1.67 10.37
N PRO A 19 27.06 2.43 10.38
CA PRO A 19 27.11 3.78 9.79
C PRO A 19 26.62 3.83 8.33
N ALA A 20 26.89 2.79 7.53
CA ALA A 20 26.45 2.71 6.14
C ALA A 20 24.91 2.60 6.01
N ASP A 21 24.25 1.90 6.93
CA ASP A 21 22.79 1.77 6.94
C ASP A 21 22.13 3.10 7.29
N HIS A 22 22.65 3.79 8.29
CA HIS A 22 22.19 5.12 8.68
C HIS A 22 22.39 6.14 7.55
N ALA A 23 23.56 6.12 6.88
CA ALA A 23 23.84 7.00 5.75
C ALA A 23 22.89 6.73 4.56
N GLN A 24 22.60 5.47 4.27
CA GLN A 24 21.67 5.12 3.21
C GLN A 24 20.22 5.50 3.57
N ALA A 25 19.79 5.26 4.81
CA ALA A 25 18.48 5.68 5.30
C ALA A 25 18.32 7.21 5.24
N ALA A 26 19.35 7.97 5.63
CA ALA A 26 19.36 9.42 5.53
C ALA A 26 19.22 9.90 4.08
N ARG A 27 19.99 9.32 3.14
CA ARG A 27 19.89 9.64 1.70
C ARG A 27 18.48 9.36 1.16
N ASN A 28 17.92 8.20 1.45
CA ASN A 28 16.57 7.84 1.04
C ASN A 28 15.52 8.77 1.65
N GLY A 29 15.67 9.12 2.93
CA GLY A 29 14.79 10.05 3.64
C GLY A 29 14.84 11.46 3.07
N LEU A 30 16.04 11.97 2.78
CA LEU A 30 16.24 13.27 2.15
C LEU A 30 15.59 13.32 0.76
N PHE A 31 15.79 12.29 -0.04
CA PHE A 31 15.18 12.17 -1.36
C PHE A 31 13.64 12.21 -1.26
N ARG A 32 13.02 11.38 -0.41
CA ARG A 32 11.55 11.36 -0.25
C ARG A 32 11.00 12.69 0.29
N LEU A 33 11.71 13.32 1.23
CA LEU A 33 11.34 14.64 1.77
C LEU A 33 11.30 15.68 0.66
N LEU A 34 12.39 15.83 -0.11
CA LEU A 34 12.49 16.80 -1.20
C LEU A 34 11.48 16.51 -2.30
N ARG A 35 11.36 15.24 -2.72
CA ARG A 35 10.38 14.80 -3.73
C ARG A 35 8.95 15.20 -3.33
N SER A 36 8.57 14.98 -2.06
CA SER A 36 7.24 15.34 -1.57
C SER A 36 7.04 16.85 -1.49
N LEU A 37 8.00 17.58 -0.94
CA LEU A 37 7.92 19.05 -0.78
C LEU A 37 7.82 19.76 -2.15
N LEU A 38 8.59 19.31 -3.13
CA LEU A 38 8.56 19.86 -4.49
C LEU A 38 7.25 19.49 -5.20
N ARG A 39 6.84 18.23 -5.16
CA ARG A 39 5.59 17.76 -5.76
C ARG A 39 4.36 18.46 -5.19
N GLU A 40 4.37 18.76 -3.91
CA GLU A 40 3.29 19.46 -3.21
C GLU A 40 3.40 20.99 -3.31
N GLN A 41 4.37 21.50 -4.08
CA GLN A 41 4.62 22.95 -4.26
C GLN A 41 4.80 23.67 -2.92
N LEU A 42 5.41 22.99 -1.95
CA LEU A 42 5.79 23.55 -0.67
C LEU A 42 7.19 24.19 -0.69
N LEU A 43 7.99 23.84 -1.71
CA LEU A 43 9.26 24.45 -2.02
C LEU A 43 9.18 25.06 -3.43
N PRO A 44 9.20 26.39 -3.58
CA PRO A 44 9.39 27.02 -4.87
C PRO A 44 10.80 26.73 -5.39
N MET A 45 10.92 26.46 -6.69
CA MET A 45 12.17 26.12 -7.33
C MET A 45 12.37 26.98 -8.58
N MET A 46 13.56 27.57 -8.73
CA MET A 46 13.97 28.30 -9.94
C MET A 46 15.25 27.67 -10.50
N PHE A 47 15.25 27.35 -11.79
CA PHE A 47 16.43 26.83 -12.46
C PHE A 47 17.40 27.97 -12.78
N ALA A 48 18.68 27.79 -12.46
CA ALA A 48 19.76 28.64 -12.90
C ALA A 48 20.31 28.18 -14.26
N ALA A 49 21.05 29.09 -14.93
CA ALA A 49 21.61 28.83 -16.27
C ALA A 49 22.65 27.67 -16.29
N ASP A 50 23.22 27.32 -15.12
CA ASP A 50 24.18 26.23 -14.99
C ASP A 50 23.52 24.86 -14.69
N GLY A 51 22.18 24.79 -14.78
CA GLY A 51 21.41 23.56 -14.53
C GLY A 51 21.19 23.26 -13.05
N THR A 52 21.68 24.11 -12.13
CA THR A 52 21.30 24.01 -10.72
C THR A 52 19.90 24.57 -10.50
N ALA A 53 19.21 24.11 -9.45
CA ALA A 53 17.93 24.67 -9.05
C ALA A 53 18.09 25.38 -7.71
N ASP A 54 17.79 26.68 -7.70
CA ASP A 54 17.62 27.45 -6.49
C ASP A 54 16.24 27.17 -5.91
N LEU A 55 16.17 26.72 -4.67
CA LEU A 55 14.92 26.44 -3.96
C LEU A 55 14.20 27.71 -3.50
N SER A 56 14.63 28.89 -3.94
CA SER A 56 14.00 30.22 -3.74
C SER A 56 13.50 30.47 -2.29
N LEU A 57 14.11 29.83 -1.34
CA LEU A 57 13.94 30.10 0.08
C LEU A 57 15.05 31.04 0.50
N HIS A 58 14.80 32.33 0.32
CA HIS A 58 15.72 33.38 0.76
C HIS A 58 15.22 33.94 2.08
N GLY A 59 16.02 33.76 3.11
CA GLY A 59 15.81 34.37 4.41
C GLY A 59 17.07 35.09 4.87
N ASP A 60 17.00 35.70 6.06
CA ASP A 60 18.14 36.37 6.68
C ASP A 60 19.28 35.40 7.04
N SER A 61 19.07 34.09 6.91
CA SER A 61 20.02 33.02 7.29
C SER A 61 20.70 32.33 6.08
N GLY A 62 20.42 32.74 4.83
CA GLY A 62 21.02 32.16 3.64
C GLY A 62 20.02 31.57 2.65
N SER A 63 20.48 30.64 1.79
CA SER A 63 19.64 29.96 0.78
C SER A 63 19.93 28.45 0.71
N LEU A 64 19.05 27.71 0.04
CA LEU A 64 19.22 26.31 -0.29
C LEU A 64 19.31 26.12 -1.82
N ARG A 65 20.23 25.29 -2.26
CA ARG A 65 20.42 24.97 -3.68
C ARG A 65 20.43 23.48 -3.91
N LEU A 66 19.64 23.01 -4.86
CA LEU A 66 19.63 21.63 -5.35
C LEU A 66 20.49 21.50 -6.59
N VAL A 67 21.49 20.61 -6.54
CA VAL A 67 22.47 20.43 -7.63
C VAL A 67 21.97 19.32 -8.57
N ALA A 68 21.94 19.62 -9.86
CA ALA A 68 21.57 18.71 -10.95
C ALA A 68 20.29 17.89 -10.67
N PRO A 69 19.15 18.54 -10.31
CA PRO A 69 17.91 17.80 -10.10
C PRO A 69 17.42 17.18 -11.40
N ARG A 70 17.00 15.93 -11.33
CA ARG A 70 16.39 15.21 -12.46
C ARG A 70 14.93 14.93 -12.13
N PHE A 71 14.07 15.09 -13.14
CA PHE A 71 12.63 14.93 -12.99
C PHE A 71 12.11 13.88 -13.96
N ASN A 72 11.17 13.09 -13.51
CA ASN A 72 10.50 12.10 -14.33
C ASN A 72 9.39 12.70 -15.21
N SER A 73 8.74 11.87 -16.00
CA SER A 73 7.67 12.25 -16.90
C SER A 73 6.41 12.86 -16.22
N LEU A 74 6.29 12.72 -14.89
CA LEU A 74 5.27 13.34 -14.06
C LEU A 74 5.76 14.60 -13.32
N ASP A 75 6.91 15.16 -13.72
CA ASP A 75 7.59 16.29 -13.05
C ASP A 75 7.87 16.02 -11.55
N ALA A 76 7.99 14.76 -11.17
CA ALA A 76 8.42 14.41 -9.83
C ALA A 76 9.95 14.24 -9.79
N LEU A 77 10.59 14.80 -8.75
CA LEU A 77 12.04 14.61 -8.54
C LEU A 77 12.35 13.10 -8.52
N CYS A 78 13.22 12.65 -9.40
CA CYS A 78 13.66 11.24 -9.46
C CYS A 78 15.12 11.05 -9.05
N ASP A 79 15.95 12.12 -9.10
CA ASP A 79 17.34 12.09 -8.64
C ASP A 79 17.91 13.50 -8.48
N PHE A 80 19.03 13.65 -7.78
CA PHE A 80 19.84 14.86 -7.64
C PHE A 80 21.23 14.53 -7.11
N ASP A 81 22.21 15.41 -7.35
CA ASP A 81 23.57 15.16 -6.93
C ASP A 81 23.82 15.59 -5.48
N ALA A 82 23.34 16.78 -5.08
CA ALA A 82 23.49 17.30 -3.73
C ALA A 82 22.42 18.34 -3.37
N LEU A 83 22.13 18.46 -2.07
CA LEU A 83 21.47 19.63 -1.49
C LEU A 83 22.53 20.45 -0.75
N ILE A 84 22.67 21.72 -1.10
CA ILE A 84 23.69 22.64 -0.56
C ILE A 84 23.00 23.76 0.22
N ARG A 85 23.40 23.95 1.47
CA ARG A 85 23.12 25.15 2.24
C ARG A 85 24.16 26.21 1.93
N GLN A 86 23.71 27.42 1.65
CA GLN A 86 24.57 28.60 1.43
C GLN A 86 24.29 29.64 2.54
N PRO A 87 24.99 29.59 3.66
CA PRO A 87 24.89 30.60 4.69
C PRO A 87 25.38 31.96 4.17
N LEU A 88 24.90 33.07 4.73
CA LEU A 88 25.34 34.42 4.30
C LEU A 88 26.82 34.70 4.59
N ASP A 89 27.29 34.21 5.73
CA ASP A 89 28.63 34.56 6.28
C ASP A 89 29.57 33.34 6.38
N ALA A 90 29.25 32.22 5.73
CA ALA A 90 30.06 31.01 5.78
C ALA A 90 30.16 30.32 4.41
N ALA A 91 31.08 29.35 4.27
CA ALA A 91 31.22 28.56 3.05
C ALA A 91 29.98 27.67 2.85
N PRO A 92 29.64 27.36 1.56
CA PRO A 92 28.60 26.39 1.24
C PRO A 92 28.89 25.02 1.84
N GLU A 93 27.87 24.36 2.36
CA GLU A 93 27.97 23.02 2.98
C GLU A 93 26.90 22.06 2.43
N PRO A 94 27.23 20.80 2.16
CA PRO A 94 26.25 19.81 1.74
C PRO A 94 25.41 19.35 2.92
N LEU A 95 24.08 19.30 2.72
CA LEU A 95 23.12 18.74 3.67
C LEU A 95 22.83 17.27 3.28
N GLN A 96 23.15 16.35 4.17
CA GLN A 96 22.93 14.92 3.97
C GLN A 96 21.89 14.35 4.95
N ASP A 97 21.71 14.99 6.09
CA ASP A 97 20.71 14.59 7.08
C ASP A 97 19.35 15.23 6.74
N PRO A 98 18.29 14.42 6.53
CA PRO A 98 16.97 14.96 6.19
C PRO A 98 16.29 15.75 7.31
N LEU A 99 16.64 15.53 8.60
CA LEU A 99 16.13 16.33 9.72
C LEU A 99 16.79 17.71 9.75
N GLU A 100 18.10 17.77 9.52
CA GLU A 100 18.82 19.02 9.38
C GLU A 100 18.32 19.80 8.16
N ALA A 101 18.12 19.13 7.02
CA ALA A 101 17.55 19.73 5.83
C ALA A 101 16.14 20.30 6.10
N LEU A 102 15.29 19.54 6.80
CA LEU A 102 13.96 20.01 7.18
C LEU A 102 14.05 21.26 8.09
N GLN A 103 14.92 21.26 9.09
CA GLN A 103 15.13 22.42 9.96
C GLN A 103 15.58 23.65 9.17
N CYS A 104 16.52 23.50 8.25
CA CYS A 104 16.95 24.59 7.36
C CYS A 104 15.78 25.12 6.49
N ILE A 105 14.97 24.22 5.92
CA ILE A 105 13.79 24.59 5.15
C ILE A 105 12.79 25.37 6.02
N LEU A 106 12.51 24.90 7.22
CA LEU A 106 11.55 25.55 8.14
C LEU A 106 12.03 26.92 8.62
N ALA A 107 13.34 27.09 8.86
CA ALA A 107 13.93 28.37 9.21
C ALA A 107 13.76 29.45 8.12
N LEU A 108 13.62 29.02 6.85
CA LEU A 108 13.43 29.90 5.69
C LEU A 108 11.96 30.10 5.31
N ARG A 109 11.03 29.39 5.97
CA ARG A 109 9.58 29.46 5.71
C ARG A 109 8.85 30.34 6.70
N ARG A 110 7.81 31.04 6.24
CA ARG A 110 6.94 31.87 7.10
C ARG A 110 6.10 31.04 8.09
N ASP A 111 5.72 29.82 7.69
CA ASP A 111 4.92 28.86 8.48
C ASP A 111 5.79 27.80 9.19
N GLY A 112 7.11 27.96 9.20
CA GLY A 112 8.05 26.99 9.77
C GLY A 112 7.91 26.77 11.29
N ALA A 113 7.28 27.71 11.99
CA ALA A 113 7.01 27.59 13.43
C ALA A 113 5.70 26.86 13.77
N ASP A 114 4.93 26.39 12.77
CA ASP A 114 3.71 25.63 13.01
C ASP A 114 4.04 24.27 13.69
N PRO A 115 3.42 23.95 14.84
CA PRO A 115 3.64 22.67 15.53
C PRO A 115 3.38 21.42 14.70
N ALA A 116 2.61 21.54 13.62
CA ALA A 116 2.37 20.44 12.70
C ALA A 116 3.67 19.93 12.03
N TRP A 117 4.66 20.80 11.81
CA TRP A 117 5.97 20.40 11.29
C TRP A 117 6.77 19.53 12.28
N GLN A 118 6.60 19.75 13.59
CA GLN A 118 7.25 18.90 14.59
C GLN A 118 6.76 17.45 14.49
N ARG A 119 5.45 17.24 14.27
CA ARG A 119 4.91 15.88 14.03
C ARG A 119 5.54 15.21 12.80
N ILE A 120 5.74 15.98 11.73
CA ILE A 120 6.42 15.47 10.52
C ILE A 120 7.88 15.13 10.79
N ALA A 121 8.58 15.97 11.59
CA ALA A 121 9.96 15.70 12.00
C ALA A 121 10.07 14.42 12.85
N ASP A 122 9.15 14.22 13.81
CA ASP A 122 9.11 13.01 14.66
C ASP A 122 8.83 11.74 13.83
N GLU A 123 7.89 11.83 12.88
CA GLU A 123 7.59 10.74 11.93
C GLU A 123 8.79 10.42 11.05
N LEU A 124 9.48 11.45 10.54
CA LEU A 124 10.68 11.29 9.74
C LEU A 124 11.81 10.64 10.54
N ALA A 125 12.09 11.13 11.76
CA ALA A 125 13.12 10.57 12.63
C ALA A 125 12.87 9.09 12.96
N ASN A 126 11.63 8.74 13.35
CA ASN A 126 11.24 7.36 13.60
C ASN A 126 11.35 6.49 12.32
N GLY A 127 10.93 7.04 11.17
CA GLY A 127 11.04 6.37 9.88
C GLY A 127 12.47 6.06 9.48
N LEU A 128 13.42 7.01 9.68
CA LEU A 128 14.85 6.83 9.40
C LEU A 128 15.47 5.72 10.26
N HIS A 129 15.14 5.71 11.56
CA HIS A 129 15.61 4.66 12.47
C HIS A 129 15.15 3.27 11.99
N ASN A 130 13.85 3.11 11.71
CA ASN A 130 13.29 1.86 11.25
C ASN A 130 13.80 1.45 9.85
N GLU A 131 14.12 2.43 8.99
CA GLU A 131 14.72 2.16 7.68
C GLU A 131 16.15 1.64 7.81
N ALA A 132 16.95 2.21 8.71
CA ALA A 132 18.29 1.71 8.98
C ALA A 132 18.26 0.24 9.48
N LEU A 133 17.33 -0.11 10.39
CA LEU A 133 17.08 -1.49 10.81
C LEU A 133 16.71 -2.39 9.62
N THR A 134 15.81 -1.93 8.75
CA THR A 134 15.38 -2.67 7.55
C THR A 134 16.55 -2.90 6.58
N LEU A 135 17.39 -1.90 6.34
CA LEU A 135 18.55 -2.00 5.45
C LEU A 135 19.60 -2.98 5.98
N CYS A 136 19.86 -2.93 7.30
CA CYS A 136 20.74 -3.90 7.96
C CYS A 136 20.23 -5.33 7.75
N TRP A 137 18.96 -5.59 8.07
CA TRP A 137 18.33 -6.91 7.86
C TRP A 137 18.38 -7.34 6.41
N ARG A 138 18.03 -6.44 5.49
CA ARG A 138 17.95 -6.70 4.06
C ARG A 138 19.25 -7.26 3.49
N ARG A 139 20.40 -6.72 3.87
CA ARG A 139 21.70 -7.24 3.42
C ARG A 139 21.89 -8.70 3.79
N HIS A 140 21.53 -9.09 5.03
CA HIS A 140 21.61 -10.49 5.47
C HIS A 140 20.62 -11.38 4.73
N GLN A 141 19.39 -10.92 4.58
CA GLN A 141 18.34 -11.64 3.86
C GLN A 141 18.72 -11.88 2.40
N ASP A 142 19.17 -10.84 1.69
CA ASP A 142 19.54 -10.93 0.27
C ASP A 142 20.73 -11.87 0.07
N GLN A 143 21.72 -11.81 0.97
CA GLN A 143 22.85 -12.75 0.94
C GLN A 143 22.40 -14.20 1.16
N ALA A 144 21.51 -14.44 2.11
CA ALA A 144 20.98 -15.78 2.37
C ALA A 144 20.12 -16.30 1.21
N ILE A 145 19.32 -15.44 0.58
CA ILE A 145 18.54 -15.78 -0.62
C ILE A 145 19.51 -16.20 -1.74
N ALA A 146 20.51 -15.39 -2.05
CA ALA A 146 21.48 -15.67 -3.11
C ALA A 146 22.25 -16.99 -2.86
N GLN A 147 22.71 -17.22 -1.63
CA GLN A 147 23.40 -18.46 -1.25
C GLN A 147 22.50 -19.70 -1.38
N ARG A 148 21.24 -19.57 -0.98
CA ARG A 148 20.30 -20.67 -1.08
C ARG A 148 19.95 -20.97 -2.53
N CYS A 149 19.65 -19.96 -3.32
CA CYS A 149 19.36 -20.12 -4.75
C CYS A 149 20.54 -20.76 -5.50
N ALA A 150 21.78 -20.35 -5.21
CA ALA A 150 22.96 -20.97 -5.80
C ALA A 150 23.10 -22.46 -5.45
N ARG A 151 22.74 -22.87 -4.22
CA ARG A 151 22.76 -24.30 -3.82
C ARG A 151 21.66 -25.13 -4.49
N GLU A 152 20.49 -24.54 -4.69
CA GLU A 152 19.31 -25.21 -5.27
C GLU A 152 19.27 -25.11 -6.80
N GLY A 153 20.19 -24.37 -7.44
CA GLY A 153 20.21 -24.14 -8.88
C GLY A 153 19.06 -23.25 -9.38
N ILE A 154 18.63 -22.29 -8.55
CA ILE A 154 17.55 -21.35 -8.84
C ILE A 154 18.15 -20.01 -9.26
N ASP A 155 17.64 -19.43 -10.33
CA ASP A 155 18.13 -18.18 -10.93
C ASP A 155 17.14 -17.02 -10.91
N ASN A 156 15.94 -17.22 -10.35
CA ASN A 156 14.90 -16.19 -10.29
C ASN A 156 14.14 -16.19 -8.95
N LEU A 157 13.61 -15.02 -8.58
CA LEU A 157 12.92 -14.83 -7.30
C LEU A 157 11.54 -15.51 -7.19
N LEU A 158 10.85 -15.76 -8.30
CA LEU A 158 9.57 -16.48 -8.24
C LEU A 158 9.76 -17.92 -7.79
N ASP A 159 10.78 -18.60 -8.33
CA ASP A 159 11.08 -19.98 -7.94
C ASP A 159 11.64 -20.05 -6.53
N TRP A 160 12.49 -19.06 -6.10
CA TRP A 160 12.86 -18.94 -4.70
C TRP A 160 11.64 -18.82 -3.78
N ALA A 161 10.67 -17.99 -4.14
CA ALA A 161 9.48 -17.78 -3.31
C ALA A 161 8.63 -19.06 -3.16
N ARG A 162 8.71 -19.98 -4.13
CA ARG A 162 7.98 -21.27 -4.12
C ARG A 162 8.70 -22.38 -3.35
N LEU A 163 9.96 -22.17 -2.95
CA LEU A 163 10.70 -23.18 -2.19
C LEU A 163 9.93 -23.61 -0.93
N ASP A 164 10.10 -24.87 -0.53
CA ASP A 164 9.53 -25.47 0.67
C ASP A 164 7.98 -25.51 0.72
N GLY A 165 7.31 -25.34 -0.41
CA GLY A 165 5.85 -25.36 -0.44
C GLY A 165 5.15 -24.24 0.33
N GLY A 166 5.89 -23.16 0.68
CA GLY A 166 5.36 -22.00 1.39
C GLY A 166 4.47 -21.11 0.53
N ASN A 167 3.80 -20.14 1.15
CA ASN A 167 3.03 -19.14 0.42
C ASN A 167 3.97 -18.16 -0.29
N ALA A 168 4.20 -18.38 -1.58
CA ALA A 168 5.09 -17.57 -2.41
C ALA A 168 4.69 -16.08 -2.43
N GLY A 169 3.39 -15.78 -2.45
CA GLY A 169 2.90 -14.41 -2.40
C GLY A 169 3.33 -13.69 -1.13
N ILE A 170 3.21 -14.33 0.03
CA ILE A 170 3.63 -13.75 1.32
C ILE A 170 5.14 -13.57 1.39
N ARG A 171 5.93 -14.51 0.89
CA ARG A 171 7.40 -14.34 0.85
C ARG A 171 7.81 -13.13 0.01
N LEU A 172 7.19 -12.94 -1.15
CA LEU A 172 7.44 -11.78 -2.00
C LEU A 172 6.96 -10.47 -1.35
N GLU A 173 5.83 -10.48 -0.64
CA GLU A 173 5.36 -9.31 0.10
C GLU A 173 6.32 -8.90 1.22
N GLN A 174 6.77 -9.85 2.02
CA GLN A 174 7.71 -9.61 3.11
C GLN A 174 9.08 -9.15 2.59
N TRP A 175 9.56 -9.79 1.52
CA TRP A 175 10.77 -9.36 0.83
C TRP A 175 10.64 -7.95 0.25
N ALA A 176 9.46 -7.58 -0.27
CA ALA A 176 9.19 -6.27 -0.86
C ALA A 176 8.83 -5.16 0.15
N ALA A 177 8.87 -5.44 1.45
CA ALA A 177 8.50 -4.48 2.47
C ALA A 177 9.57 -3.40 2.71
N VAL A 178 9.94 -2.67 1.65
CA VAL A 178 10.98 -1.62 1.67
C VAL A 178 10.46 -0.24 2.09
N GLY A 179 9.15 0.00 2.06
CA GLY A 179 8.50 1.25 2.50
C GLY A 179 7.72 1.95 1.40
N HIS A 180 7.13 3.10 1.72
CA HIS A 180 6.32 3.88 0.80
C HIS A 180 7.22 4.73 -0.11
N PRO A 181 7.05 4.71 -1.46
CA PRO A 181 7.97 5.39 -2.39
C PRO A 181 7.95 6.92 -2.31
N TYR A 182 6.83 7.52 -1.88
CA TYR A 182 6.65 8.97 -1.86
C TYR A 182 6.59 9.59 -0.47
N HIS A 183 6.10 8.85 0.53
CA HIS A 183 5.83 9.43 1.85
C HIS A 183 7.13 9.65 2.62
N PRO A 184 7.41 10.87 3.16
CA PRO A 184 8.62 11.13 3.96
C PRO A 184 8.76 10.18 5.15
N GLY A 185 7.67 9.95 5.88
CA GLY A 185 7.60 8.98 6.98
C GLY A 185 7.37 7.54 6.52
N SER A 186 8.07 7.09 5.48
CA SER A 186 7.87 5.80 4.80
C SER A 186 7.88 4.58 5.73
N LYS A 187 8.76 4.56 6.73
CA LYS A 187 8.93 3.46 7.70
C LYS A 187 8.47 3.82 9.11
N THR A 188 7.71 4.91 9.26
CA THR A 188 7.17 5.33 10.56
C THR A 188 6.32 4.23 11.19
N LYS A 189 6.61 3.91 12.45
CA LYS A 189 5.88 2.99 13.33
C LYS A 189 5.88 3.55 14.76
N LEU A 190 5.28 4.73 14.94
CA LEU A 190 5.20 5.38 16.25
C LEU A 190 4.30 4.58 17.20
N GLY A 191 4.78 4.39 18.42
CA GLY A 191 4.15 3.54 19.43
C GLY A 191 4.74 2.14 19.54
N LEU A 192 5.65 1.74 18.62
CA LEU A 192 6.41 0.49 18.71
C LEU A 192 7.87 0.78 19.09
N SER A 193 8.41 -0.02 20.02
CA SER A 193 9.85 -0.12 20.24
C SER A 193 10.56 -0.84 19.10
N SER A 194 11.88 -0.72 18.99
CA SER A 194 12.66 -1.43 17.97
C SER A 194 12.49 -2.95 18.04
N ASP A 195 12.37 -3.51 19.25
CA ASP A 195 12.12 -4.93 19.45
C ASP A 195 10.72 -5.36 18.97
N GLU A 196 9.69 -4.54 19.17
CA GLU A 196 8.34 -4.79 18.65
C GLU A 196 8.27 -4.63 17.13
N VAL A 197 8.98 -3.64 16.57
CA VAL A 197 9.15 -3.51 15.13
C VAL A 197 9.75 -4.79 14.53
N TRP A 198 10.80 -5.32 15.16
CA TRP A 198 11.41 -6.58 14.78
C TRP A 198 10.46 -7.76 14.88
N ARG A 199 9.71 -7.87 15.97
CA ARG A 199 8.80 -8.99 16.21
C ARG A 199 7.55 -8.99 15.33
N TYR A 200 7.13 -7.84 14.79
CA TYR A 200 5.82 -7.73 14.16
C TYR A 200 5.84 -7.18 12.73
N ALA A 201 6.90 -6.49 12.30
CA ALA A 201 6.91 -5.87 10.99
C ALA A 201 7.23 -6.86 9.85
N PRO A 202 6.54 -6.76 8.70
CA PRO A 202 6.64 -7.72 7.60
C PRO A 202 8.04 -7.88 7.04
N GLU A 203 8.83 -6.82 7.01
CA GLU A 203 10.20 -6.84 6.49
C GLU A 203 11.11 -7.86 7.20
N PHE A 204 10.81 -8.20 8.44
CA PHE A 204 11.55 -9.19 9.23
C PHE A 204 10.95 -10.59 9.17
N ALA A 205 9.88 -10.76 8.38
CA ALA A 205 9.22 -12.05 8.15
C ALA A 205 8.84 -12.84 9.41
N PRO A 206 8.23 -12.21 10.45
CA PRO A 206 7.93 -12.88 11.70
C PRO A 206 6.75 -13.84 11.59
N ALA A 207 6.66 -14.77 12.55
CA ALA A 207 5.47 -15.53 12.83
C ALA A 207 4.76 -14.91 14.06
N VAL A 208 3.82 -14.01 13.82
CA VAL A 208 3.11 -13.26 14.88
C VAL A 208 2.13 -14.17 15.62
N PRO A 209 2.24 -14.33 16.95
CA PRO A 209 1.38 -15.21 17.77
C PRO A 209 0.06 -14.49 18.13
N LEU A 210 -0.90 -14.49 17.21
CA LEU A 210 -2.23 -13.93 17.45
C LEU A 210 -2.92 -14.62 18.63
N VAL A 211 -3.66 -13.85 19.42
CA VAL A 211 -4.40 -14.32 20.59
C VAL A 211 -5.88 -14.42 20.27
N LEU A 212 -6.56 -15.47 20.71
CA LEU A 212 -8.00 -15.59 20.56
C LEU A 212 -8.68 -15.25 21.88
N ILE A 213 -9.41 -14.14 21.91
CA ILE A 213 -10.22 -13.75 23.08
C ILE A 213 -11.68 -14.17 22.90
N GLY A 214 -12.44 -14.21 23.99
CA GLY A 214 -13.89 -14.35 23.99
C GLY A 214 -14.56 -12.99 24.17
N VAL A 215 -15.43 -12.60 23.24
CA VAL A 215 -16.29 -11.42 23.36
C VAL A 215 -17.72 -11.86 23.57
N HIS A 216 -18.36 -11.40 24.64
CA HIS A 216 -19.74 -11.75 24.96
C HIS A 216 -20.69 -11.33 23.82
N ARG A 217 -21.66 -12.18 23.49
CA ARG A 217 -22.58 -11.97 22.33
C ARG A 217 -23.37 -10.67 22.42
N SER A 218 -23.63 -10.14 23.63
CA SER A 218 -24.32 -8.86 23.81
C SER A 218 -23.55 -7.67 23.21
N LEU A 219 -22.19 -7.74 23.24
CA LEU A 219 -21.30 -6.70 22.70
C LEU A 219 -20.94 -6.91 21.24
N ALA A 220 -21.03 -8.13 20.72
CA ALA A 220 -20.54 -8.45 19.41
C ALA A 220 -21.56 -8.20 18.31
N ARG A 221 -21.13 -7.55 17.21
CA ARG A 221 -21.90 -7.39 15.97
C ARG A 221 -21.11 -7.98 14.81
N VAL A 222 -21.79 -8.78 14.00
CA VAL A 222 -21.20 -9.50 12.88
C VAL A 222 -21.77 -8.97 11.56
N GLY A 223 -20.86 -8.55 10.66
CA GLY A 223 -21.17 -8.27 9.26
C GLY A 223 -20.66 -9.41 8.38
N THR A 224 -21.44 -9.83 7.39
CA THR A 224 -21.08 -10.93 6.50
C THR A 224 -21.53 -10.69 5.07
N MET A 225 -20.75 -11.19 4.12
CA MET A 225 -21.05 -11.29 2.69
C MET A 225 -22.23 -12.24 2.41
N ILE A 226 -22.37 -13.30 3.23
CA ILE A 226 -23.35 -14.37 3.05
C ILE A 226 -24.44 -14.24 4.12
N LYS A 227 -25.68 -13.99 3.72
CA LYS A 227 -26.81 -13.91 4.64
C LYS A 227 -27.00 -15.21 5.44
N GLY A 228 -27.19 -15.07 6.74
CA GLY A 228 -27.45 -16.20 7.63
C GLY A 228 -26.24 -17.03 7.99
N LEU A 229 -25.03 -16.56 7.71
CA LEU A 229 -23.80 -17.24 8.12
C LEU A 229 -23.69 -17.29 9.65
N ASP A 230 -23.50 -18.46 10.22
CA ASP A 230 -23.15 -18.62 11.63
C ASP A 230 -21.66 -18.37 11.82
N TYR A 231 -21.31 -17.31 12.56
CA TYR A 231 -19.94 -16.89 12.81
C TYR A 231 -19.08 -17.98 13.47
N ARG A 232 -19.60 -18.64 14.52
CA ARG A 232 -18.84 -19.65 15.26
C ARG A 232 -18.58 -20.88 14.42
N ARG A 233 -19.60 -21.34 13.67
CA ARG A 233 -19.46 -22.47 12.75
C ARG A 233 -18.46 -22.15 11.64
N TRP A 234 -18.53 -20.93 11.10
CA TRP A 234 -17.58 -20.47 10.10
C TRP A 234 -16.14 -20.43 10.65
N PHE A 235 -15.95 -19.87 11.87
CA PHE A 235 -14.64 -19.79 12.50
C PHE A 235 -14.08 -21.19 12.79
N ALA A 236 -14.91 -22.11 13.34
CA ALA A 236 -14.52 -23.49 13.60
C ALA A 236 -14.12 -24.26 12.33
N LEU A 237 -14.76 -23.94 11.18
CA LEU A 237 -14.44 -24.56 9.89
C LEU A 237 -13.07 -24.11 9.37
N HIS A 238 -12.74 -22.83 9.52
CA HIS A 238 -11.52 -22.26 8.97
C HIS A 238 -10.30 -22.33 9.89
N TYR A 239 -10.53 -22.39 11.23
CA TYR A 239 -9.48 -22.42 12.25
C TYR A 239 -9.79 -23.48 13.33
N PRO A 240 -9.95 -24.77 12.96
CA PRO A 240 -10.48 -25.79 13.86
C PRO A 240 -9.66 -25.99 15.13
N ASP A 241 -8.34 -26.12 15.03
CA ASP A 241 -7.46 -26.33 16.16
C ASP A 241 -7.38 -25.11 17.10
N TRP A 242 -7.42 -23.90 16.52
CA TRP A 242 -7.41 -22.66 17.30
C TRP A 242 -8.71 -22.50 18.07
N PHE A 243 -9.83 -22.76 17.40
CA PHE A 243 -11.16 -22.74 18.01
C PHE A 243 -11.31 -23.78 19.12
N ALA A 244 -10.82 -25.01 18.93
CA ALA A 244 -10.86 -26.07 19.96
C ALA A 244 -10.06 -25.68 21.21
N ARG A 245 -8.85 -25.13 21.07
CA ARG A 245 -8.06 -24.64 22.21
C ARG A 245 -8.75 -23.49 22.96
N TRP A 246 -9.40 -22.59 22.23
CA TRP A 246 -10.17 -21.50 22.81
C TRP A 246 -11.39 -22.03 23.60
N GLN A 247 -12.14 -22.97 23.05
CA GLN A 247 -13.29 -23.59 23.73
C GLN A 247 -12.91 -24.25 25.06
N GLN A 248 -11.76 -24.93 25.12
CA GLN A 248 -11.28 -25.59 26.34
C GLN A 248 -10.99 -24.61 27.48
N GLN A 249 -10.75 -23.34 27.19
CA GLN A 249 -10.40 -22.34 28.21
C GLN A 249 -11.59 -21.48 28.65
N LEU A 250 -12.75 -21.61 28.01
CA LEU A 250 -13.97 -20.88 28.36
C LEU A 250 -15.10 -21.85 28.71
N PRO A 251 -15.41 -22.10 30.01
CA PRO A 251 -16.44 -23.06 30.43
C PRO A 251 -17.83 -22.75 29.88
N ASP A 252 -18.18 -21.46 29.74
CA ASP A 252 -19.46 -20.92 29.23
C ASP A 252 -19.28 -20.31 27.81
N GLN A 253 -18.44 -20.93 26.99
CA GLN A 253 -18.02 -20.47 25.68
C GLN A 253 -19.19 -20.22 24.68
N GLU A 254 -20.37 -20.81 24.90
CA GLU A 254 -21.57 -20.58 24.07
C GLU A 254 -22.08 -19.15 24.14
N HIS A 255 -21.78 -18.42 25.21
CA HIS A 255 -22.13 -17.00 25.38
C HIS A 255 -21.14 -16.05 24.70
N TYR A 256 -20.02 -16.57 24.18
CA TYR A 256 -18.95 -15.76 23.59
C TYR A 256 -18.76 -16.05 22.10
N LEU A 257 -18.27 -15.02 21.40
CA LEU A 257 -17.73 -15.14 20.05
C LEU A 257 -16.20 -15.05 20.10
N PRO A 258 -15.46 -15.92 19.37
CA PRO A 258 -14.01 -15.85 19.29
C PRO A 258 -13.60 -14.61 18.48
N LEU A 259 -12.68 -13.80 19.00
CA LEU A 259 -12.12 -12.64 18.32
C LEU A 259 -10.59 -12.72 18.35
N PRO A 260 -9.93 -12.79 17.17
CA PRO A 260 -8.48 -12.66 17.07
C PRO A 260 -8.01 -11.26 17.47
N VAL A 261 -6.90 -11.18 18.20
CA VAL A 261 -6.27 -9.92 18.60
C VAL A 261 -4.76 -9.99 18.34
N HIS A 262 -4.21 -8.88 17.83
CA HIS A 262 -2.76 -8.72 17.69
C HIS A 262 -2.08 -8.64 19.06
N PRO A 263 -0.95 -9.32 19.32
CA PRO A 263 -0.30 -9.30 20.64
C PRO A 263 -0.01 -7.88 21.13
N TRP A 264 0.49 -7.01 20.29
CA TRP A 264 0.73 -5.60 20.64
C TRP A 264 -0.55 -4.90 21.14
N GLN A 265 -1.67 -5.10 20.44
CA GLN A 265 -2.97 -4.52 20.82
C GLN A 265 -3.46 -5.06 22.16
N LEU A 266 -3.24 -6.35 22.41
CA LEU A 266 -3.60 -7.01 23.66
C LEU A 266 -2.80 -6.46 24.85
N GLU A 267 -1.51 -6.22 24.67
CA GLU A 267 -0.59 -5.80 25.74
C GLU A 267 -0.69 -4.31 26.05
N HIS A 268 -0.79 -3.46 25.03
CA HIS A 268 -0.65 -2.00 25.18
C HIS A 268 -1.98 -1.24 25.22
N ASP A 269 -3.00 -1.70 24.52
CA ASP A 269 -4.21 -0.88 24.28
C ASP A 269 -5.46 -1.47 24.95
N LEU A 270 -5.67 -2.79 24.84
CA LEU A 270 -6.86 -3.47 25.36
C LEU A 270 -7.09 -3.24 26.87
N PRO A 271 -6.08 -3.37 27.77
CA PRO A 271 -6.29 -3.23 29.22
C PRO A 271 -6.75 -1.84 29.63
N GLN A 272 -6.41 -0.82 28.85
CA GLN A 272 -6.74 0.58 29.15
C GLN A 272 -8.13 0.95 28.62
N ARG A 273 -8.45 0.52 27.37
CA ARG A 273 -9.70 0.90 26.70
C ARG A 273 -10.89 0.09 27.14
N PHE A 274 -10.69 -1.19 27.42
CA PHE A 274 -11.75 -2.16 27.70
C PHE A 274 -11.65 -2.72 29.12
N ALA A 275 -11.19 -1.90 30.08
CA ALA A 275 -11.03 -2.29 31.47
C ALA A 275 -12.36 -2.77 32.09
N ASP A 276 -13.46 -2.12 31.82
CA ASP A 276 -14.77 -2.43 32.38
C ASP A 276 -15.30 -3.76 31.80
N GLU A 277 -15.13 -3.99 30.49
CA GLU A 277 -15.54 -5.22 29.82
C GLU A 277 -14.68 -6.42 30.27
N LEU A 278 -13.38 -6.19 30.52
CA LEU A 278 -12.49 -7.21 31.10
C LEU A 278 -12.89 -7.53 32.54
N ASN A 279 -13.10 -6.53 33.38
CA ASN A 279 -13.46 -6.71 34.80
C ASN A 279 -14.84 -7.34 34.97
N SER A 280 -15.81 -7.00 34.12
CA SER A 280 -17.15 -7.61 34.13
C SER A 280 -17.21 -8.99 33.48
N GLY A 281 -16.15 -9.43 32.83
CA GLY A 281 -16.08 -10.70 32.12
C GLY A 281 -16.80 -10.71 30.77
N LEU A 282 -17.24 -9.54 30.26
CA LEU A 282 -17.78 -9.42 28.91
C LEU A 282 -16.72 -9.63 27.82
N ILE A 283 -15.46 -9.38 28.15
CA ILE A 283 -14.28 -9.77 27.37
C ILE A 283 -13.44 -10.72 28.22
N ARG A 284 -13.06 -11.86 27.66
CA ARG A 284 -12.20 -12.86 28.33
C ARG A 284 -10.99 -13.17 27.49
N VAL A 285 -9.80 -12.95 28.04
CA VAL A 285 -8.53 -13.29 27.40
C VAL A 285 -8.23 -14.78 27.60
N THR A 286 -7.73 -15.45 26.55
CA THR A 286 -7.30 -16.85 26.62
C THR A 286 -5.83 -17.00 26.23
N GLU A 287 -5.24 -18.17 26.49
CA GLU A 287 -3.89 -18.54 26.06
C GLU A 287 -3.86 -19.20 24.67
N ALA A 288 -5.00 -19.25 23.98
CA ALA A 288 -5.08 -19.84 22.64
C ALA A 288 -4.34 -18.95 21.62
N ARG A 289 -3.24 -19.44 21.10
CA ARG A 289 -2.38 -18.72 20.14
C ARG A 289 -2.48 -19.33 18.75
N TYR A 290 -2.31 -18.47 17.72
CA TYR A 290 -2.22 -18.86 16.32
C TYR A 290 -1.16 -18.03 15.59
N HIS A 291 -0.16 -18.69 15.01
CA HIS A 291 0.91 -17.99 14.32
C HIS A 291 0.51 -17.65 12.89
N ALA A 292 0.64 -16.38 12.53
CA ALA A 292 0.35 -15.87 11.19
C ALA A 292 1.44 -14.90 10.72
N ALA A 293 1.66 -14.84 9.42
CA ALA A 293 2.68 -13.98 8.82
C ALA A 293 2.07 -12.62 8.43
N PRO A 294 2.66 -11.48 8.79
CA PRO A 294 2.18 -10.19 8.32
C PRO A 294 2.37 -10.07 6.81
N THR A 295 1.37 -9.53 6.14
CA THR A 295 1.46 -9.09 4.76
C THR A 295 2.19 -7.75 4.69
N LEU A 296 2.37 -7.18 3.50
CA LEU A 296 2.87 -5.81 3.33
C LEU A 296 2.06 -4.76 4.13
N SER A 297 0.83 -5.11 4.51
CA SER A 297 -0.02 -4.32 5.42
C SER A 297 0.13 -4.76 6.88
N PHE A 298 1.26 -4.64 7.51
CA PHE A 298 1.55 -4.94 8.93
C PHE A 298 0.43 -5.63 9.74
N ARG A 299 -0.80 -5.12 9.71
CA ARG A 299 -1.98 -5.57 10.48
C ARG A 299 -2.87 -6.60 9.79
N THR A 300 -2.55 -6.99 8.56
CA THR A 300 -3.23 -8.09 7.85
C THR A 300 -2.30 -9.29 7.84
N LEU A 301 -2.75 -10.37 8.45
CA LEU A 301 -1.92 -11.54 8.72
C LEU A 301 -2.40 -12.74 7.92
N ALA A 302 -1.47 -13.39 7.24
CA ALA A 302 -1.69 -14.57 6.44
C ALA A 302 -1.45 -15.82 7.27
N PRO A 303 -2.42 -16.74 7.35
CA PRO A 303 -2.22 -18.05 7.95
C PRO A 303 -1.21 -18.88 7.16
N GLY A 304 -0.39 -19.64 7.88
CA GLY A 304 0.67 -20.46 7.27
C GLY A 304 0.31 -21.93 7.08
N THR A 305 -0.97 -22.25 6.90
CA THR A 305 -1.43 -23.64 6.80
C THR A 305 -1.76 -24.04 5.36
N ALA A 306 -1.68 -25.36 5.07
CA ALA A 306 -1.99 -25.91 3.75
C ALA A 306 -3.47 -25.74 3.37
N GLU A 307 -4.36 -25.63 4.35
CA GLU A 307 -5.81 -25.46 4.16
C GLU A 307 -6.19 -24.08 3.64
N GLN A 308 -5.24 -23.15 3.58
CA GLN A 308 -5.43 -21.80 3.08
C GLN A 308 -6.64 -21.07 3.69
N PRO A 309 -6.73 -20.97 5.03
CA PRO A 309 -7.81 -20.24 5.67
C PRO A 309 -7.74 -18.74 5.33
N PRO A 310 -8.82 -17.99 5.55
CA PRO A 310 -8.86 -16.55 5.29
C PRO A 310 -7.74 -15.79 6.00
N TYR A 311 -7.32 -14.66 5.42
CA TYR A 311 -6.42 -13.73 6.10
C TYR A 311 -7.17 -12.96 7.18
N ILE A 312 -6.44 -12.52 8.21
CA ILE A 312 -6.99 -11.86 9.40
C ILE A 312 -6.49 -10.42 9.42
N LYS A 313 -7.39 -9.44 9.26
CA LYS A 313 -7.06 -8.01 9.36
C LYS A 313 -7.53 -7.49 10.71
N LEU A 314 -6.59 -6.93 11.49
CA LEU A 314 -6.78 -6.51 12.88
C LEU A 314 -6.45 -5.02 13.07
N PRO A 315 -7.02 -4.34 14.06
CA PRO A 315 -6.49 -3.06 14.52
C PRO A 315 -5.17 -3.25 15.25
N VAL A 316 -4.28 -2.27 15.08
CA VAL A 316 -3.08 -2.08 15.90
C VAL A 316 -3.01 -0.58 16.15
N ALA A 317 -3.19 -0.14 17.40
CA ALA A 317 -3.31 1.28 17.77
C ALA A 317 -1.99 2.07 17.66
N ALA A 318 -1.07 1.63 16.80
CA ALA A 318 0.17 2.30 16.48
C ALA A 318 0.02 3.12 15.19
N GLN A 319 0.72 4.25 15.11
CA GLN A 319 0.75 5.06 13.91
C GLN A 319 1.75 4.50 12.89
N MET A 320 1.28 4.25 11.68
CA MET A 320 2.13 3.82 10.56
C MET A 320 1.93 4.76 9.39
N THR A 321 3.02 5.30 8.87
CA THR A 321 2.98 6.44 7.95
C THR A 321 2.21 7.61 8.58
N SER A 322 1.09 8.03 8.02
CA SER A 322 0.32 9.20 8.48
C SER A 322 -0.92 8.85 9.33
N SER A 323 -1.18 7.58 9.67
CA SER A 323 -2.43 7.22 10.35
C SER A 323 -2.28 6.09 11.38
N VAL A 324 -3.04 6.19 12.47
CA VAL A 324 -3.24 5.10 13.43
C VAL A 324 -4.02 3.97 12.76
N ARG A 325 -3.53 2.75 12.87
CA ARG A 325 -4.08 1.57 12.15
C ARG A 325 -5.19 0.90 12.93
N ASN A 326 -6.37 1.52 12.92
CA ASN A 326 -7.60 0.97 13.49
C ASN A 326 -8.57 0.41 12.42
N LEU A 327 -9.67 -0.19 12.84
CA LEU A 327 -10.76 -0.66 12.00
C LEU A 327 -12.07 0.00 12.44
N SER A 328 -12.47 1.08 11.76
CA SER A 328 -13.73 1.78 12.11
C SER A 328 -14.95 0.88 11.88
N THR A 329 -16.00 1.08 12.67
CA THR A 329 -17.27 0.36 12.53
C THR A 329 -17.80 0.39 11.09
N PRO A 330 -17.86 1.55 10.39
CA PRO A 330 -18.24 1.56 8.98
C PRO A 330 -17.37 0.68 8.09
N SER A 331 -16.06 0.63 8.34
CA SER A 331 -15.15 -0.25 7.56
C SER A 331 -15.48 -1.72 7.76
N VAL A 332 -15.74 -2.14 9.00
CA VAL A 332 -16.05 -3.55 9.31
C VAL A 332 -17.42 -3.97 8.78
N VAL A 333 -18.42 -3.09 8.84
CA VAL A 333 -19.77 -3.37 8.36
C VAL A 333 -19.87 -3.32 6.84
N ASN A 334 -19.24 -2.31 6.22
CA ASN A 334 -19.34 -2.10 4.78
C ASN A 334 -18.46 -3.06 3.97
N ALA A 335 -17.30 -3.47 4.47
CA ALA A 335 -16.37 -4.29 3.67
C ALA A 335 -16.98 -5.59 3.14
N PRO A 336 -17.70 -6.41 3.94
CA PRO A 336 -18.38 -7.58 3.41
C PRO A 336 -19.52 -7.24 2.43
N ARG A 337 -20.26 -6.13 2.67
CA ARG A 337 -21.34 -5.69 1.78
C ARG A 337 -20.81 -5.22 0.43
N ILE A 338 -19.75 -4.42 0.44
CA ILE A 338 -19.05 -3.98 -0.77
C ILE A 338 -18.47 -5.17 -1.53
N SER A 339 -17.89 -6.13 -0.80
CA SER A 339 -17.39 -7.38 -1.40
C SER A 339 -18.50 -8.16 -2.10
N ALA A 340 -19.71 -8.23 -1.52
CA ALA A 340 -20.87 -8.87 -2.16
C ALA A 340 -21.28 -8.14 -3.44
N VAL A 341 -21.37 -6.81 -3.42
CA VAL A 341 -21.70 -6.01 -4.61
C VAL A 341 -20.66 -6.21 -5.72
N LEU A 342 -19.37 -6.15 -5.37
CA LEU A 342 -18.28 -6.40 -6.33
C LEU A 342 -18.35 -7.81 -6.92
N GLN A 343 -18.62 -8.82 -6.10
CA GLN A 343 -18.78 -10.19 -6.58
C GLN A 343 -19.95 -10.32 -7.55
N ASP A 344 -21.08 -9.71 -7.26
CA ASP A 344 -22.24 -9.71 -8.13
C ASP A 344 -21.96 -9.00 -9.46
N ILE A 345 -21.25 -7.88 -9.44
CA ILE A 345 -20.81 -7.17 -10.64
C ILE A 345 -19.90 -8.08 -11.48
N LEU A 346 -18.87 -8.66 -10.87
CA LEU A 346 -17.94 -9.52 -11.60
C LEU A 346 -18.62 -10.78 -12.16
N ASN A 347 -19.62 -11.35 -11.49
CA ASN A 347 -20.42 -12.45 -12.00
C ASN A 347 -21.24 -12.06 -13.25
N GLN A 348 -21.67 -10.82 -13.36
CA GLN A 348 -22.44 -10.30 -14.49
C GLN A 348 -21.54 -9.74 -15.62
N ARG A 349 -20.26 -9.45 -15.33
CA ARG A 349 -19.29 -8.85 -16.24
C ARG A 349 -18.06 -9.75 -16.42
N PRO A 350 -18.20 -10.84 -17.20
CA PRO A 350 -17.09 -11.76 -17.44
C PRO A 350 -15.88 -11.11 -18.12
N ASP A 351 -16.08 -10.02 -18.86
CA ASP A 351 -15.02 -9.20 -19.45
C ASP A 351 -14.16 -8.52 -18.38
N ILE A 352 -14.77 -7.92 -17.35
CA ILE A 352 -14.05 -7.35 -16.20
C ILE A 352 -13.43 -8.47 -15.35
N ALA A 353 -14.18 -9.53 -15.08
CA ALA A 353 -13.74 -10.65 -14.25
C ALA A 353 -12.54 -11.42 -14.85
N ALA A 354 -12.38 -11.44 -16.17
CA ALA A 354 -11.21 -12.01 -16.84
C ALA A 354 -9.91 -11.24 -16.55
N ALA A 355 -10.02 -9.93 -16.23
CA ALA A 355 -8.88 -9.05 -15.99
C ALA A 355 -8.71 -8.66 -14.51
N LEU A 356 -9.76 -8.77 -13.69
CA LEU A 356 -9.77 -8.37 -12.28
C LEU A 356 -10.36 -9.45 -11.39
N ARG A 357 -9.61 -9.85 -10.38
CA ARG A 357 -10.07 -10.67 -9.26
C ARG A 357 -10.03 -9.85 -7.98
N CYS A 358 -10.89 -10.15 -7.03
CA CYS A 358 -10.91 -9.44 -5.75
C CYS A 358 -10.76 -10.42 -4.59
N GLN A 359 -9.89 -10.09 -3.67
CA GLN A 359 -9.72 -10.77 -2.39
C GLN A 359 -10.80 -10.26 -1.44
N TRP A 360 -11.95 -10.96 -1.39
CA TRP A 360 -13.14 -10.54 -0.67
C TRP A 360 -12.92 -10.41 0.84
N ASP A 361 -13.39 -9.34 1.45
CA ASP A 361 -13.60 -9.25 2.89
C ASP A 361 -14.94 -9.97 3.20
N GLU A 362 -14.86 -11.24 3.63
CA GLU A 362 -16.02 -12.14 3.71
C GLU A 362 -16.87 -11.92 4.96
N LEU A 363 -16.20 -11.54 6.05
CA LEU A 363 -16.81 -11.47 7.36
C LEU A 363 -16.08 -10.48 8.25
N GLY A 364 -16.83 -9.71 9.04
CA GLY A 364 -16.30 -8.80 10.04
C GLY A 364 -17.00 -8.97 11.38
N LEU A 365 -16.28 -8.69 12.47
CA LEU A 365 -16.84 -8.55 13.81
C LEU A 365 -16.31 -7.26 14.42
N HIS A 366 -17.20 -6.48 15.00
CA HIS A 366 -16.87 -5.30 15.80
C HIS A 366 -17.65 -5.31 17.11
N LEU A 367 -17.24 -4.49 18.08
CA LEU A 367 -17.95 -4.32 19.31
C LEU A 367 -19.01 -3.20 19.18
N ASP A 368 -20.13 -3.43 19.82
CA ASP A 368 -21.17 -2.43 20.07
C ASP A 368 -21.01 -1.97 21.53
N VAL A 369 -20.07 -1.07 21.73
CA VAL A 369 -19.79 -0.45 23.04
C VAL A 369 -20.34 0.97 23.01
N ASP A 370 -21.28 1.21 23.90
CA ASP A 370 -21.98 2.50 24.03
C ASP A 370 -21.16 3.42 24.98
N HIS A 371 -20.03 3.89 24.49
CA HIS A 371 -19.25 4.93 25.16
C HIS A 371 -19.54 6.25 24.47
N GLU A 372 -20.41 7.06 25.05
CA GLU A 372 -20.96 8.30 24.45
C GLU A 372 -19.93 9.26 23.87
N ASP A 373 -18.64 9.19 24.28
CA ASP A 373 -17.56 10.08 23.84
C ASP A 373 -16.34 9.37 23.21
N ARG A 374 -16.34 8.04 23.06
CA ARG A 374 -15.15 7.30 22.56
C ARG A 374 -15.52 6.27 21.52
N ASP A 375 -14.95 6.38 20.32
CA ASP A 375 -15.08 5.39 19.25
C ASP A 375 -14.08 4.21 19.50
N ASP A 376 -14.18 3.58 20.68
CA ASP A 376 -13.29 2.50 21.10
C ASP A 376 -13.52 1.20 20.29
N ALA A 377 -14.70 1.01 19.71
CA ALA A 377 -15.01 -0.14 18.86
C ALA A 377 -13.99 -0.34 17.72
N ARG A 378 -13.37 0.74 17.21
CA ARG A 378 -12.35 0.69 16.16
C ARG A 378 -11.04 0.01 16.58
N TYR A 379 -10.81 -0.16 17.87
CA TYR A 379 -9.58 -0.74 18.43
C TYR A 379 -9.71 -2.22 18.77
N LEU A 380 -10.94 -2.77 18.70
CA LEU A 380 -11.20 -4.18 18.92
C LEU A 380 -12.21 -4.72 17.92
N ALA A 381 -11.72 -5.12 16.77
CA ALA A 381 -12.51 -5.60 15.64
C ALA A 381 -11.68 -6.57 14.79
N VAL A 382 -12.31 -7.26 13.87
CA VAL A 382 -11.64 -8.12 12.89
C VAL A 382 -12.36 -8.09 11.54
N LEU A 383 -11.58 -8.18 10.45
CA LEU A 383 -12.07 -8.55 9.13
C LEU A 383 -11.36 -9.81 8.67
N PHE A 384 -12.13 -10.78 8.18
CA PHE A 384 -11.61 -11.99 7.56
C PHE A 384 -11.69 -11.86 6.05
N ARG A 385 -10.54 -12.00 5.42
CA ARG A 385 -10.35 -11.78 3.99
C ARG A 385 -10.02 -13.10 3.31
N ARG A 386 -10.68 -13.41 2.20
CA ARG A 386 -10.43 -14.63 1.44
C ARG A 386 -8.95 -14.81 1.15
N ASN A 387 -8.43 -16.03 1.29
CA ASN A 387 -7.06 -16.33 0.95
C ASN A 387 -6.84 -16.16 -0.57
N PRO A 388 -5.85 -15.38 -1.03
CA PRO A 388 -5.64 -15.12 -2.45
C PRO A 388 -5.30 -16.38 -3.24
N CYS A 389 -4.66 -17.38 -2.63
CA CYS A 389 -4.36 -18.65 -3.30
C CYS A 389 -5.61 -19.38 -3.83
N ARG A 390 -6.78 -19.13 -3.22
CA ARG A 390 -8.07 -19.69 -3.70
C ARG A 390 -8.62 -18.99 -4.94
N LEU A 391 -7.98 -17.91 -5.38
CA LEU A 391 -8.37 -17.11 -6.53
C LEU A 391 -7.44 -17.31 -7.72
N LEU A 392 -6.43 -18.16 -7.57
CA LEU A 392 -5.41 -18.44 -8.58
C LEU A 392 -5.58 -19.88 -9.10
N ALA A 393 -5.31 -20.06 -10.38
CA ALA A 393 -5.13 -21.40 -10.93
C ALA A 393 -3.74 -21.96 -10.54
N ASP A 394 -3.57 -23.28 -10.57
CA ASP A 394 -2.32 -23.97 -10.16
C ASP A 394 -1.06 -23.49 -10.91
N HIS A 395 -1.25 -22.90 -12.08
CA HIS A 395 -0.16 -22.39 -12.91
C HIS A 395 0.05 -20.88 -12.81
N GLU A 396 -0.72 -20.20 -11.99
CA GLU A 396 -0.66 -18.75 -11.82
C GLU A 396 0.11 -18.36 -10.56
N GLN A 397 0.71 -17.18 -10.59
CA GLN A 397 1.37 -16.57 -9.45
C GLN A 397 0.92 -15.11 -9.31
N ALA A 398 0.45 -14.73 -8.12
CA ALA A 398 0.21 -13.33 -7.80
C ALA A 398 1.47 -12.70 -7.17
N VAL A 399 1.87 -11.55 -7.69
CA VAL A 399 3.00 -10.74 -7.22
C VAL A 399 2.49 -9.36 -6.83
N VAL A 400 2.65 -8.96 -5.57
CA VAL A 400 2.28 -7.61 -5.15
C VAL A 400 3.04 -6.57 -5.96
N LEU A 401 2.37 -5.52 -6.45
CA LEU A 401 3.01 -4.56 -7.35
C LEU A 401 4.24 -3.89 -6.72
N ALA A 402 4.23 -3.65 -5.41
CA ALA A 402 5.39 -3.11 -4.71
C ALA A 402 6.66 -3.93 -4.92
N ALA A 403 6.56 -5.26 -5.11
CA ALA A 403 7.70 -6.13 -5.34
C ALA A 403 8.38 -5.89 -6.70
N LEU A 404 7.63 -5.39 -7.69
CA LEU A 404 8.15 -5.15 -9.05
C LEU A 404 9.30 -4.14 -9.08
N PHE A 405 9.31 -3.21 -8.13
CA PHE A 405 10.28 -2.09 -8.04
C PHE A 405 11.48 -2.41 -7.17
N VAL A 406 11.49 -3.56 -6.50
CA VAL A 406 12.55 -3.92 -5.56
C VAL A 406 13.65 -4.68 -6.29
N THR A 407 14.90 -4.30 -6.01
CA THR A 407 16.09 -4.95 -6.61
C THR A 407 16.23 -6.38 -6.11
N SER A 408 16.26 -7.33 -7.05
CA SER A 408 16.49 -8.76 -6.81
C SER A 408 17.94 -9.02 -6.42
N PRO A 409 18.22 -9.78 -5.36
CA PRO A 409 19.58 -10.17 -5.01
C PRO A 409 20.20 -11.18 -6.00
N LEU A 410 19.41 -11.71 -6.92
CA LEU A 410 19.86 -12.69 -7.91
C LEU A 410 20.32 -12.01 -9.20
N SER A 411 19.54 -11.06 -9.72
CA SER A 411 19.83 -10.35 -10.96
C SER A 411 20.53 -8.99 -10.75
N GLY A 412 20.45 -8.41 -9.55
CA GLY A 412 20.90 -7.04 -9.28
C GLY A 412 20.01 -5.96 -9.91
N GLU A 413 18.84 -6.33 -10.44
CA GLU A 413 17.90 -5.43 -11.12
C GLU A 413 16.50 -5.50 -10.46
N PRO A 414 15.63 -4.51 -10.69
CA PRO A 414 14.24 -4.59 -10.24
C PRO A 414 13.54 -5.86 -10.71
N LEU A 415 12.74 -6.47 -9.83
CA LEU A 415 12.03 -7.72 -10.13
C LEU A 415 11.21 -7.65 -11.42
N LEU A 416 10.66 -6.49 -11.76
CA LEU A 416 9.93 -6.31 -13.04
C LEU A 416 10.77 -6.74 -14.23
N LEU A 417 12.06 -6.33 -14.30
CA LEU A 417 12.93 -6.64 -15.43
C LEU A 417 13.29 -8.14 -15.49
N GLU A 418 13.42 -8.78 -14.33
CA GLU A 418 13.60 -10.23 -14.23
C GLU A 418 12.36 -10.96 -14.79
N LEU A 419 11.16 -10.55 -14.40
CA LEU A 419 9.90 -11.11 -14.90
C LEU A 419 9.70 -10.89 -16.41
N MET A 420 10.02 -9.69 -16.91
CA MET A 420 9.93 -9.39 -18.35
C MET A 420 10.88 -10.28 -19.17
N ARG A 421 12.11 -10.50 -18.70
CA ARG A 421 13.04 -11.44 -19.37
C ARG A 421 12.53 -12.87 -19.33
N GLN A 422 11.98 -13.29 -18.19
CA GLN A 422 11.34 -14.60 -18.05
C GLN A 422 10.15 -14.77 -19.01
N ALA A 423 9.45 -13.65 -19.32
CA ALA A 423 8.40 -13.58 -20.33
C ALA A 423 8.92 -13.51 -21.77
N GLY A 424 10.24 -13.63 -22.00
CA GLY A 424 10.88 -13.57 -23.30
C GLY A 424 11.12 -12.16 -23.85
N VAL A 425 11.03 -11.12 -23.01
CA VAL A 425 11.29 -9.75 -23.43
C VAL A 425 12.80 -9.53 -23.59
N SER A 426 13.21 -9.15 -24.80
CA SER A 426 14.62 -8.94 -25.16
C SER A 426 14.89 -7.63 -25.91
N ASP A 427 13.85 -7.00 -26.47
CA ASP A 427 13.95 -5.83 -27.32
C ASP A 427 12.74 -4.88 -27.14
N ARG A 428 12.75 -3.78 -27.85
CA ARG A 428 11.71 -2.74 -27.80
C ARG A 428 10.32 -3.29 -28.14
N GLU A 429 10.20 -4.11 -29.17
CA GLU A 429 8.90 -4.62 -29.64
C GLU A 429 8.27 -5.52 -28.59
N SER A 430 9.01 -6.50 -28.09
CA SER A 430 8.56 -7.41 -27.05
C SER A 430 8.28 -6.69 -25.73
N ALA A 431 9.06 -5.68 -25.36
CA ALA A 431 8.83 -4.87 -24.17
C ALA A 431 7.56 -4.01 -24.30
N THR A 432 7.35 -3.36 -25.45
CA THR A 432 6.12 -2.60 -25.73
C THR A 432 4.89 -3.51 -25.68
N ALA A 433 4.99 -4.71 -26.24
CA ALA A 433 3.90 -5.68 -26.23
C ALA A 433 3.57 -6.17 -24.81
N TRP A 434 4.59 -6.43 -23.96
CA TRP A 434 4.39 -6.83 -22.57
C TRP A 434 3.73 -5.68 -21.76
N PHE A 435 4.25 -4.45 -21.88
CA PHE A 435 3.71 -3.27 -21.21
C PHE A 435 2.28 -2.96 -21.68
N GLY A 436 2.01 -3.08 -22.99
CA GLY A 436 0.68 -2.90 -23.55
C GLY A 436 -0.33 -3.90 -22.99
N ARG A 437 0.04 -5.19 -22.83
CA ARG A 437 -0.81 -6.19 -22.17
C ARG A 437 -1.06 -5.85 -20.71
N TYR A 438 -0.03 -5.43 -19.98
CA TYR A 438 -0.18 -4.99 -18.59
C TYR A 438 -1.22 -3.87 -18.47
N CYS A 439 -1.08 -2.80 -19.26
CA CYS A 439 -2.00 -1.65 -19.23
C CYS A 439 -3.42 -2.04 -19.67
N ASP A 440 -3.54 -2.88 -20.70
CA ASP A 440 -4.84 -3.36 -21.19
C ASP A 440 -5.58 -4.16 -20.12
N ARG A 441 -4.92 -5.10 -19.43
CA ARG A 441 -5.51 -5.86 -18.31
C ARG A 441 -5.90 -4.95 -17.14
N LEU A 442 -5.06 -3.96 -16.82
CA LEU A 442 -5.37 -2.99 -15.78
C LEU A 442 -6.62 -2.17 -16.09
N PHE A 443 -6.74 -1.69 -17.32
CA PHE A 443 -7.91 -0.91 -17.76
C PHE A 443 -9.16 -1.78 -17.90
N ALA A 444 -9.04 -2.97 -18.47
CA ALA A 444 -10.16 -3.90 -18.59
C ALA A 444 -10.78 -4.23 -17.22
N GLY A 445 -9.97 -4.38 -16.18
CA GLY A 445 -10.43 -4.65 -14.82
C GLY A 445 -10.79 -3.38 -14.05
N VAL A 446 -9.79 -2.57 -13.72
CA VAL A 446 -9.92 -1.47 -12.74
C VAL A 446 -10.60 -0.24 -13.34
N LEU A 447 -10.24 0.16 -14.56
CA LEU A 447 -10.81 1.34 -15.19
C LEU A 447 -12.29 1.12 -15.59
N ASN A 448 -12.63 -0.03 -16.18
CA ASN A 448 -14.02 -0.35 -16.53
C ASN A 448 -14.93 -0.42 -15.29
N LEU A 449 -14.42 -0.93 -14.15
CA LEU A 449 -15.19 -0.92 -12.90
C LEU A 449 -15.54 0.51 -12.48
N TYR A 450 -14.58 1.45 -12.60
CA TYR A 450 -14.83 2.86 -12.35
C TYR A 450 -15.78 3.49 -13.37
N LEU A 451 -15.51 3.30 -14.66
CA LEU A 451 -16.31 3.91 -15.72
C LEU A 451 -17.77 3.48 -15.66
N ASP A 452 -18.01 2.17 -15.55
CA ASP A 452 -19.33 1.59 -15.65
C ASP A 452 -20.13 1.69 -14.35
N TYR A 453 -19.48 1.53 -13.19
CA TYR A 453 -20.16 1.44 -11.88
C TYR A 453 -19.79 2.55 -10.89
N GLY A 454 -18.86 3.42 -11.23
CA GLY A 454 -18.39 4.47 -10.33
C GLY A 454 -17.56 3.95 -9.16
N ILE A 455 -17.04 2.71 -9.22
CA ILE A 455 -16.24 2.10 -8.17
C ILE A 455 -14.76 2.26 -8.52
N ALA A 456 -14.10 3.19 -7.87
CA ALA A 456 -12.67 3.45 -8.02
C ALA A 456 -11.88 2.70 -6.93
N LEU A 457 -11.20 1.63 -7.32
CA LEU A 457 -10.36 0.85 -6.41
C LEU A 457 -9.15 1.67 -5.95
N GLU A 458 -8.68 1.44 -4.74
CA GLU A 458 -7.40 1.96 -4.25
C GLU A 458 -6.26 1.05 -4.76
N ALA A 459 -6.12 0.99 -6.09
CA ALA A 459 -5.28 0.03 -6.81
C ALA A 459 -3.79 0.46 -6.87
N HIS A 460 -3.24 0.95 -5.74
CA HIS A 460 -1.83 1.28 -5.61
C HIS A 460 -0.96 0.03 -5.36
N GLN A 461 0.35 0.22 -5.32
CA GLN A 461 1.36 -0.85 -5.25
C GLN A 461 1.17 -1.85 -4.11
N GLN A 462 0.58 -1.46 -2.96
CA GLN A 462 0.33 -2.34 -1.83
C GLN A 462 -0.95 -3.18 -2.01
N ASN A 463 -2.00 -2.62 -2.64
CA ASN A 463 -3.33 -3.23 -2.69
C ASN A 463 -3.60 -4.01 -3.98
N LEU A 464 -2.75 -3.87 -4.98
CA LEU A 464 -2.90 -4.58 -6.25
C LEU A 464 -1.77 -5.59 -6.44
N MET A 465 -2.11 -6.77 -6.92
CA MET A 465 -1.18 -7.83 -7.30
C MET A 465 -1.30 -8.10 -8.79
N LEU A 466 -0.18 -8.26 -9.48
CA LEU A 466 -0.11 -8.75 -10.85
C LEU A 466 -0.21 -10.27 -10.83
N VAL A 467 -1.18 -10.82 -11.54
CA VAL A 467 -1.29 -12.26 -11.77
C VAL A 467 -0.57 -12.62 -13.05
N LEU A 468 0.40 -13.50 -12.92
CA LEU A 468 1.26 -13.99 -13.99
C LEU A 468 0.96 -15.45 -14.28
N ASP A 469 1.05 -15.85 -15.55
CA ASP A 469 1.07 -17.25 -15.96
C ASP A 469 2.46 -17.89 -15.77
N ARG A 470 2.63 -19.14 -16.22
CA ARG A 470 3.91 -19.87 -16.16
C ARG A 470 5.03 -19.21 -16.96
N GLN A 471 4.69 -18.42 -17.97
CA GLN A 471 5.60 -17.69 -18.83
C GLN A 471 5.81 -16.24 -18.36
N ALA A 472 5.45 -15.90 -17.13
CA ALA A 472 5.50 -14.57 -16.56
C ALA A 472 4.77 -13.49 -17.39
N GLN A 473 3.73 -13.88 -18.15
CA GLN A 473 2.88 -12.96 -18.89
C GLN A 473 1.77 -12.41 -17.98
N PRO A 474 1.44 -11.11 -18.08
CA PRO A 474 0.31 -10.51 -17.38
C PRO A 474 -1.01 -11.11 -17.84
N VAL A 475 -1.76 -11.78 -16.94
CA VAL A 475 -3.06 -12.38 -17.26
C VAL A 475 -4.22 -11.67 -16.58
N ALA A 476 -4.04 -11.20 -15.36
CA ALA A 476 -5.06 -10.47 -14.60
C ALA A 476 -4.42 -9.65 -13.47
N PHE A 477 -5.26 -8.86 -12.80
CA PHE A 477 -4.92 -8.26 -11.51
C PHE A 477 -5.77 -8.86 -10.40
N LEU A 478 -5.21 -8.89 -9.20
CA LEU A 478 -5.92 -9.29 -7.99
C LEU A 478 -5.88 -8.11 -7.01
N ASN A 479 -7.05 -7.51 -6.75
CA ASN A 479 -7.20 -6.41 -5.81
C ASN A 479 -7.54 -6.92 -4.42
N ARG A 480 -7.01 -6.25 -3.41
CA ARG A 480 -7.35 -6.47 -1.99
C ARG A 480 -7.65 -5.15 -1.32
N ASP A 481 -8.33 -5.23 -0.19
CA ASP A 481 -8.70 -4.09 0.66
C ASP A 481 -9.73 -3.14 0.05
N VAL A 482 -10.98 -3.33 0.46
CA VAL A 482 -12.09 -2.45 0.06
C VAL A 482 -12.25 -1.24 0.99
N GLY A 483 -11.39 -1.10 2.01
CA GLY A 483 -11.48 0.01 2.98
C GLY A 483 -11.06 1.38 2.45
N GLY A 484 -10.30 1.42 1.35
CA GLY A 484 -9.82 2.66 0.71
C GLY A 484 -10.43 2.92 -0.67
N ILE A 485 -11.36 2.07 -1.15
CA ILE A 485 -12.03 2.30 -2.43
C ILE A 485 -12.96 3.49 -2.32
N CYS A 486 -13.18 4.20 -3.43
CA CYS A 486 -14.11 5.31 -3.51
C CYS A 486 -15.28 4.94 -4.43
N ILE A 487 -16.50 5.07 -3.92
CA ILE A 487 -17.73 4.69 -4.63
C ILE A 487 -18.55 5.94 -4.92
N HIS A 488 -18.77 6.26 -6.19
CA HIS A 488 -19.72 7.26 -6.62
C HIS A 488 -21.13 6.69 -6.54
N CYS A 489 -21.84 7.01 -5.44
CA CYS A 489 -23.14 6.45 -5.10
C CYS A 489 -24.20 6.64 -6.20
N PRO A 490 -24.32 7.81 -6.86
CA PRO A 490 -25.30 8.00 -7.93
C PRO A 490 -25.07 7.06 -9.13
N THR A 491 -23.80 6.81 -9.52
CA THR A 491 -23.55 5.89 -10.63
C THR A 491 -23.89 4.46 -10.25
N LEU A 492 -23.50 4.01 -9.06
CA LEU A 492 -23.79 2.65 -8.60
C LEU A 492 -25.30 2.39 -8.50
N ALA A 493 -26.04 3.35 -7.92
CA ALA A 493 -27.50 3.27 -7.82
C ALA A 493 -28.17 3.22 -9.20
N ALA A 494 -27.71 4.06 -10.16
CA ALA A 494 -28.22 4.07 -11.52
C ALA A 494 -27.98 2.75 -12.29
N ARG A 495 -27.06 1.91 -11.81
CA ARG A 495 -26.78 0.56 -12.34
C ARG A 495 -27.57 -0.54 -11.63
N GLY A 496 -28.47 -0.19 -10.72
CA GLY A 496 -29.37 -1.13 -10.04
C GLY A 496 -28.82 -1.76 -8.77
N TRP A 497 -27.68 -1.30 -8.26
CA TRP A 497 -27.19 -1.73 -6.95
C TRP A 497 -27.61 -0.74 -5.86
N PRO A 498 -28.38 -1.17 -4.84
CA PRO A 498 -28.76 -0.29 -3.73
C PRO A 498 -27.52 0.08 -2.91
N VAL A 499 -27.41 1.36 -2.55
CA VAL A 499 -26.34 1.90 -1.71
C VAL A 499 -26.80 1.84 -0.24
N GLU A 500 -26.91 0.63 0.31
CA GLU A 500 -27.26 0.38 1.71
C GLU A 500 -26.01 0.23 2.58
N PHE A 501 -25.11 1.21 2.50
CA PHE A 501 -23.89 1.24 3.27
C PHE A 501 -24.01 2.18 4.47
N MET A 502 -23.26 1.90 5.54
CA MET A 502 -23.06 2.89 6.60
C MET A 502 -22.30 4.09 6.04
N PRO A 503 -22.62 5.32 6.45
CA PRO A 503 -21.91 6.52 6.01
C PRO A 503 -20.39 6.38 6.24
N ALA A 504 -19.61 6.66 5.21
CA ALA A 504 -18.16 6.61 5.23
C ALA A 504 -17.58 7.58 4.21
N ALA A 505 -16.36 8.07 4.44
CA ALA A 505 -15.68 8.99 3.53
C ALA A 505 -15.36 8.40 2.14
N THR A 506 -15.49 7.08 1.98
CA THR A 506 -15.32 6.36 0.72
C THR A 506 -16.58 6.36 -0.17
N LEU A 507 -17.70 6.85 0.35
CA LEU A 507 -18.97 6.98 -0.37
C LEU A 507 -19.15 8.44 -0.76
N VAL A 508 -19.17 8.73 -2.06
CA VAL A 508 -19.13 10.10 -2.58
C VAL A 508 -20.29 10.37 -3.55
N GLU A 509 -20.72 11.63 -3.55
CA GLU A 509 -21.76 12.14 -4.46
C GLU A 509 -21.16 12.82 -5.70
N ASP A 510 -19.90 13.21 -5.64
CA ASP A 510 -19.17 13.80 -6.76
C ASP A 510 -18.20 12.75 -7.38
N ARG A 511 -18.41 12.49 -8.67
CA ARG A 511 -17.59 11.54 -9.44
C ARG A 511 -16.13 11.95 -9.52
N ALA A 512 -15.83 13.26 -9.47
CA ALA A 512 -14.46 13.76 -9.47
C ALA A 512 -13.68 13.26 -8.25
N GLN A 513 -14.32 13.11 -7.07
CA GLN A 513 -13.68 12.57 -5.88
C GLN A 513 -13.32 11.09 -6.07
N ALA A 514 -14.21 10.29 -6.67
CA ALA A 514 -13.88 8.90 -6.99
C ALA A 514 -12.73 8.80 -8.01
N ARG A 515 -12.70 9.71 -9.01
CA ARG A 515 -11.66 9.73 -10.05
C ARG A 515 -10.26 9.99 -9.50
N VAL A 516 -10.12 10.66 -8.34
CA VAL A 516 -8.81 10.87 -7.69
C VAL A 516 -8.09 9.54 -7.45
N ASN A 517 -8.80 8.47 -7.08
CA ASN A 517 -8.19 7.14 -6.92
C ASN A 517 -7.62 6.60 -8.24
N ILE A 518 -8.28 6.85 -9.37
CA ILE A 518 -7.78 6.44 -10.69
C ILE A 518 -6.50 7.22 -11.03
N PHE A 519 -6.49 8.53 -10.83
CA PHE A 519 -5.29 9.33 -11.06
C PHE A 519 -4.13 8.91 -10.14
N HIS A 520 -4.40 8.81 -8.84
CA HIS A 520 -3.34 8.54 -7.87
C HIS A 520 -2.86 7.09 -7.94
N ALA A 521 -3.77 6.12 -7.84
CA ALA A 521 -3.40 4.72 -7.68
C ALA A 521 -3.06 4.05 -9.02
N VAL A 522 -3.85 4.30 -10.08
CA VAL A 522 -3.69 3.61 -11.37
C VAL A 522 -2.67 4.33 -12.25
N LEU A 523 -2.87 5.63 -12.50
CA LEU A 523 -2.04 6.35 -13.47
C LEU A 523 -0.70 6.81 -12.90
N GLN A 524 -0.65 7.34 -11.67
CA GLN A 524 0.59 7.87 -11.09
C GLN A 524 1.41 6.79 -10.37
N SER A 525 0.84 6.15 -9.34
CA SER A 525 1.58 5.21 -8.47
C SER A 525 1.83 3.83 -9.11
N ASN A 526 1.11 3.49 -10.17
CA ASN A 526 1.27 2.24 -10.89
C ASN A 526 1.89 2.49 -12.28
N ILE A 527 1.13 2.94 -13.27
CA ILE A 527 1.62 3.12 -14.65
C ILE A 527 2.81 4.09 -14.70
N GLY A 528 2.72 5.24 -14.02
CA GLY A 528 3.78 6.25 -14.02
C GLY A 528 5.10 5.73 -13.45
N GLU A 529 5.07 4.97 -12.36
CA GLU A 529 6.28 4.37 -11.79
C GLU A 529 6.83 3.23 -12.67
N LEU A 530 5.95 2.48 -13.38
CA LEU A 530 6.42 1.50 -14.36
C LEU A 530 7.11 2.17 -15.54
N ILE A 531 6.54 3.25 -16.06
CA ILE A 531 7.13 4.04 -17.17
C ILE A 531 8.50 4.57 -16.76
N GLU A 532 8.61 5.13 -15.55
CA GLU A 532 9.89 5.61 -15.02
C GLU A 532 10.94 4.50 -14.94
N LEU A 533 10.55 3.31 -14.47
CA LEU A 533 11.46 2.18 -14.37
C LEU A 533 11.87 1.64 -15.75
N LEU A 534 10.99 1.72 -16.74
CA LEU A 534 11.22 1.21 -18.08
C LEU A 534 11.91 2.21 -19.02
N ASP A 535 11.91 3.50 -18.66
CA ASP A 535 12.56 4.54 -19.47
C ASP A 535 14.05 4.24 -19.69
N GLY A 536 14.50 4.30 -20.94
CA GLY A 536 15.85 3.92 -21.34
C GLY A 536 16.15 2.41 -21.32
N ARG A 537 15.20 1.54 -20.86
CA ARG A 537 15.36 0.09 -20.85
C ARG A 537 14.76 -0.53 -22.12
N PHE A 538 15.37 -1.58 -22.64
CA PHE A 538 14.94 -2.25 -23.88
C PHE A 538 14.74 -1.31 -25.08
N GLY A 539 15.33 -0.11 -25.07
CA GLY A 539 15.09 0.93 -26.09
C GLY A 539 13.74 1.63 -25.97
N LEU A 540 13.03 1.51 -24.84
CA LEU A 540 11.80 2.22 -24.56
C LEU A 540 12.07 3.69 -24.20
N ASP A 541 11.08 4.53 -24.43
CA ASP A 541 11.07 5.96 -24.14
C ASP A 541 9.79 6.33 -23.39
N ALA A 542 9.89 7.10 -22.30
CA ALA A 542 8.77 7.44 -21.45
C ALA A 542 7.64 8.17 -22.18
N ARG A 543 7.98 9.08 -23.12
CA ARG A 543 6.98 9.82 -23.89
C ARG A 543 6.17 8.89 -24.79
N GLN A 544 6.83 7.92 -25.44
CA GLN A 544 6.16 6.92 -26.27
C GLN A 544 5.26 6.01 -25.42
N LEU A 545 5.72 5.57 -24.25
CA LEU A 545 4.92 4.77 -23.34
C LEU A 545 3.67 5.53 -22.87
N TRP A 546 3.77 6.81 -22.52
CA TRP A 546 2.61 7.65 -22.19
C TRP A 546 1.67 7.85 -23.38
N TYR A 547 2.20 8.00 -24.61
CA TYR A 547 1.39 8.03 -25.83
C TYR A 547 0.58 6.74 -26.00
N ASP A 548 1.21 5.58 -25.82
CA ASP A 548 0.54 4.27 -25.94
C ASP A 548 -0.56 4.10 -24.88
N VAL A 549 -0.32 4.55 -23.64
CA VAL A 549 -1.33 4.55 -22.56
C VAL A 549 -2.48 5.51 -22.90
N ALA A 550 -2.20 6.70 -23.42
CA ALA A 550 -3.23 7.66 -23.82
C ALA A 550 -4.13 7.09 -24.91
N ARG A 551 -3.53 6.49 -25.95
CA ARG A 551 -4.27 5.85 -27.06
C ARG A 551 -5.09 4.66 -26.57
N LEU A 552 -4.58 3.89 -25.62
CA LEU A 552 -5.32 2.81 -24.98
C LEU A 552 -6.53 3.36 -24.20
N LEU A 553 -6.33 4.41 -23.39
CA LEU A 553 -7.42 5.03 -22.64
C LEU A 553 -8.52 5.59 -23.55
N GLU A 554 -8.14 6.24 -24.67
CA GLU A 554 -9.13 6.71 -25.64
C GLU A 554 -10.03 5.59 -26.15
N ARG A 555 -9.48 4.40 -26.47
CA ARG A 555 -10.29 3.24 -26.88
C ARG A 555 -11.30 2.82 -25.80
N TYR A 556 -10.89 2.80 -24.54
CA TYR A 556 -11.80 2.50 -23.42
C TYR A 556 -12.89 3.56 -23.25
N LEU A 557 -12.58 4.83 -23.50
CA LEU A 557 -13.58 5.91 -23.48
C LEU A 557 -14.53 5.86 -24.69
N ASP A 558 -14.07 5.42 -25.86
CA ASP A 558 -14.94 5.19 -27.03
C ASP A 558 -15.91 4.04 -26.75
N ASP A 559 -15.45 2.93 -26.18
CA ASP A 559 -16.31 1.84 -25.74
C ASP A 559 -17.29 2.27 -24.64
N TYR A 560 -16.87 3.14 -23.74
CA TYR A 560 -17.74 3.75 -22.73
C TYR A 560 -18.82 4.64 -23.35
N SER A 561 -18.47 5.43 -24.39
CA SER A 561 -19.43 6.23 -25.16
C SER A 561 -20.52 5.37 -25.81
N LEU A 562 -20.16 4.23 -26.39
CA LEU A 562 -21.14 3.32 -26.98
C LEU A 562 -22.18 2.80 -25.98
N ARG A 563 -21.80 2.69 -24.70
CA ARG A 563 -22.70 2.21 -23.63
C ARG A 563 -23.51 3.33 -22.98
N TYR A 564 -22.94 4.53 -22.85
CA TYR A 564 -23.50 5.59 -21.98
C TYR A 564 -23.60 6.96 -22.64
N GLY A 565 -23.23 7.06 -23.91
CA GLY A 565 -23.36 8.25 -24.74
C GLY A 565 -22.16 9.22 -24.68
N ASP A 566 -22.11 10.11 -25.66
CA ASP A 566 -20.96 11.01 -25.88
C ASP A 566 -20.77 12.02 -24.75
N ALA A 567 -21.83 12.46 -24.08
CA ALA A 567 -21.71 13.39 -22.96
C ALA A 567 -20.95 12.78 -21.77
N ALA A 568 -21.18 11.50 -21.49
CA ALA A 568 -20.46 10.78 -20.43
C ALA A 568 -18.98 10.61 -20.81
N ARG A 569 -18.69 10.26 -22.08
CA ARG A 569 -17.33 10.19 -22.62
C ARG A 569 -16.62 11.53 -22.51
N GLN A 570 -17.25 12.61 -22.93
CA GLN A 570 -16.63 13.92 -22.96
C GLN A 570 -16.23 14.40 -21.56
N GLN A 571 -17.06 14.14 -20.55
CA GLN A 571 -16.75 14.48 -19.16
C GLN A 571 -15.46 13.76 -18.67
N GLU A 572 -15.32 12.47 -18.96
CA GLU A 572 -14.14 11.72 -18.59
C GLU A 572 -12.92 12.13 -19.45
N HIS A 573 -13.12 12.31 -20.75
CA HIS A 573 -12.06 12.77 -21.65
C HIS A 573 -11.48 14.12 -21.18
N GLN A 574 -12.31 15.10 -20.86
CA GLN A 574 -11.86 16.38 -20.34
C GLN A 574 -10.99 16.21 -19.09
N ALA A 575 -11.40 15.37 -18.15
CA ALA A 575 -10.66 15.15 -16.92
C ALA A 575 -9.31 14.45 -17.15
N PHE A 576 -9.27 13.44 -18.01
CA PHE A 576 -8.04 12.66 -18.24
C PHE A 576 -7.06 13.36 -19.18
N PHE A 577 -7.52 14.10 -20.19
CA PHE A 577 -6.66 14.62 -21.27
C PHE A 577 -6.46 16.14 -21.27
N GLU A 578 -7.45 16.91 -20.79
CA GLU A 578 -7.43 18.37 -20.95
C GLU A 578 -7.04 19.11 -19.66
N GLN A 579 -7.19 18.49 -18.50
CA GLN A 579 -6.93 19.10 -17.19
C GLN A 579 -5.59 18.63 -16.60
N PRO A 580 -4.94 19.44 -15.74
CA PRO A 580 -3.89 18.98 -14.86
C PRO A 580 -4.39 17.82 -13.99
N TRP A 581 -3.52 16.85 -13.70
CA TRP A 581 -3.91 15.72 -12.87
C TRP A 581 -3.84 16.06 -11.38
N PRO A 582 -4.80 15.61 -10.56
CA PRO A 582 -4.72 15.75 -9.11
C PRO A 582 -3.69 14.75 -8.56
N ALA A 583 -2.76 15.24 -7.75
CA ALA A 583 -1.80 14.41 -7.02
C ALA A 583 -2.04 14.54 -5.53
N THR A 584 -2.10 13.41 -4.81
CA THR A 584 -2.28 13.40 -3.35
C THR A 584 -1.11 14.10 -2.66
N ALA A 585 -1.42 15.02 -1.74
CA ALA A 585 -0.48 15.87 -1.03
C ALA A 585 -0.29 15.38 0.42
N PHE A 586 0.66 14.47 0.64
CA PHE A 586 0.86 13.79 1.94
C PHE A 586 1.29 14.74 3.05
N ILE A 587 2.21 15.69 2.77
CA ILE A 587 2.68 16.66 3.75
C ILE A 587 1.56 17.65 4.09
N ARG A 588 0.87 18.21 3.07
CA ARG A 588 -0.26 19.12 3.31
C ARG A 588 -1.38 18.48 4.11
N MET A 589 -1.69 17.21 3.85
CA MET A 589 -2.67 16.45 4.65
C MET A 589 -2.24 16.39 6.12
N ARG A 590 -0.95 16.18 6.41
CA ARG A 590 -0.42 16.16 7.78
C ARG A 590 -0.43 17.55 8.44
N LEU A 591 -0.11 18.60 7.69
CA LEU A 591 -0.16 19.99 8.19
C LEU A 591 -1.60 20.42 8.54
N GLN A 592 -2.59 19.96 7.78
CA GLN A 592 -4.01 20.31 7.96
C GLN A 592 -4.77 19.35 8.89
N ASP A 593 -4.09 18.36 9.46
CA ASP A 593 -4.69 17.26 10.25
C ASP A 593 -5.89 16.57 9.54
N GLN A 594 -5.81 16.50 8.22
CA GLN A 594 -6.83 15.87 7.39
C GLN A 594 -6.40 14.46 7.04
N SER A 595 -7.28 13.50 7.24
CA SER A 595 -7.13 12.13 6.78
C SER A 595 -7.84 11.95 5.45
N ARG A 596 -7.13 11.37 4.46
CA ARG A 596 -7.59 10.81 3.18
C ARG A 596 -8.30 11.76 2.19
N HIS A 597 -7.79 11.78 0.96
CA HIS A 597 -8.41 12.26 -0.30
C HIS A 597 -8.82 13.72 -0.41
N ALA A 598 -8.72 14.52 0.65
CA ALA A 598 -9.21 15.88 0.65
C ALA A 598 -8.20 16.92 0.12
N VAL A 599 -6.90 16.59 0.08
CA VAL A 599 -5.86 17.54 -0.31
C VAL A 599 -5.09 17.00 -1.50
N CYS A 600 -5.30 17.63 -2.65
CA CYS A 600 -4.57 17.32 -3.88
C CYS A 600 -3.88 18.59 -4.42
N ASN A 601 -2.72 18.40 -5.02
CA ASN A 601 -2.06 19.42 -5.83
C ASN A 601 -2.23 19.10 -7.32
N PRO A 602 -2.41 20.08 -8.18
CA PRO A 602 -2.34 19.87 -9.62
C PRO A 602 -0.89 19.57 -10.04
N ILE A 603 -0.72 18.53 -10.86
CA ILE A 603 0.53 18.22 -11.57
C ILE A 603 0.29 18.27 -13.06
N PRO A 604 1.32 18.52 -13.88
CA PRO A 604 1.21 18.49 -15.33
C PRO A 604 0.66 17.16 -15.83
N ASN A 605 -0.15 17.23 -16.88
CA ASN A 605 -0.75 16.05 -17.49
C ASN A 605 0.23 15.44 -18.51
N PRO A 606 0.74 14.22 -18.29
CA PRO A 606 1.71 13.60 -19.19
C PRO A 606 1.12 13.28 -20.57
N PHE A 607 -0.20 13.07 -20.69
CA PHE A 607 -0.85 12.84 -21.97
C PHE A 607 -0.78 14.06 -22.90
N GLN A 608 -0.90 15.28 -22.36
CA GLN A 608 -0.74 16.49 -23.16
C GLN A 608 0.64 16.56 -23.80
N ARG A 609 1.70 16.26 -23.04
CA ARG A 609 3.06 16.23 -23.56
C ARG A 609 3.28 15.10 -24.57
N ALA A 610 2.71 13.93 -24.32
CA ALA A 610 2.87 12.75 -25.18
C ALA A 610 2.15 12.91 -26.52
N LEU A 611 0.97 13.57 -26.53
CA LEU A 611 0.15 13.77 -27.72
C LEU A 611 0.55 15.01 -28.54
N THR A 612 1.32 15.94 -27.98
CA THR A 612 1.86 17.08 -28.72
C THR A 612 2.97 16.58 -29.65
N PRO A 613 3.00 16.96 -30.95
CA PRO A 613 4.12 16.63 -31.83
C PRO A 613 5.45 17.09 -31.21
N ALA A 614 6.51 16.30 -31.36
CA ALA A 614 7.84 16.80 -31.03
C ALA A 614 8.13 17.96 -31.95
N ASP A 615 8.41 19.14 -31.41
CA ASP A 615 8.99 20.22 -32.21
C ASP A 615 10.30 19.66 -32.80
N GLU A 616 10.37 19.66 -34.15
CA GLU A 616 11.55 19.28 -34.94
C GLU A 616 12.76 20.16 -34.64
#